data_d4087853611530ce6764d36db5c9c591
#
_entry.id   d4087853611530ce6764d36db5c9c591
#
_cell.length_a   1.000
_cell.length_b   1.000
_cell.length_c   1.000
_cell.angle_alpha   90.00
_cell.angle_beta   90.00
_cell.angle_gamma   90.00
#
_symmetry.space_group_name_H-M   'P 1'
#
loop_
_entity.id
_entity.type
_entity.pdbx_description
1 polymer ?
#
loop_
_entity_poly.entity_id
_entity_poly.type
_entity_poly.pdbx_seq_one_letter_code
_entity_poly.pdbx_strand_id
1 'polypeptide(L)'
;MLFGSISHWKRQLAEGAATPAELVERLAAAMEKENPALNAYLSWNTEAALQQAAQADLTKPLGGIPIAVKDNICIAGSPTRCASRMLENFVSPYDATAIARLRAAGAIPFGRTNMDEFAMGSAGENSAFGPTRNPADTERVPGGSSSGSAAAVAGGIAIAALGSDTGGSIRQPASHCGIVGMKPTYGRVSRYGLVAFASSLDQIGPLTQNVEDAALVLNAICGHDAKDSTSSTQPAEDFTAQLGHDIKGARIGLPKEYLSLGNDAAVAAAVDRAVKTLTGLGAEVEEISLPHAEAVVASYYIIACAEASSNLSRFDGVRYGHRTGIPGGLDELYSRTRAEGFGDEVKRRVILGTYVLSSGFYDAYYARAQRVRALVARDFADAFGKVDFILGPTVPTPAPKLFDADLTPLQTYLADIYTIPANLAGLPGISVPCMQEGCLPTGVQLLAPHFKETALLSVAHALEQALR
;
A
#
# COMPACT_ATOMS: atom_id res chain seq x y z
N MET A 1 11.44 19.47 -2.62
CA MET A 1 10.39 18.86 -1.82
C MET A 1 9.81 19.89 -0.89
N LEU A 2 8.49 20.07 -0.89
CA LEU A 2 7.81 21.07 -0.04
C LEU A 2 7.94 20.73 1.46
N PHE A 3 8.07 19.43 1.79
CA PHE A 3 8.19 18.96 3.17
C PHE A 3 9.33 17.96 3.32
N GLY A 4 10.04 18.05 4.45
CA GLY A 4 11.14 17.15 4.80
C GLY A 4 10.65 15.81 5.38
N SER A 5 11.61 14.95 5.73
CA SER A 5 11.37 13.65 6.39
C SER A 5 10.77 13.80 7.80
N ILE A 6 10.26 12.72 8.37
CA ILE A 6 9.83 12.67 9.78
C ILE A 6 10.98 13.09 10.69
N SER A 7 12.20 12.56 10.46
CA SER A 7 13.39 12.90 11.25
C SER A 7 13.75 14.38 11.14
N HIS A 8 13.59 15.01 9.95
CA HIS A 8 13.77 16.45 9.79
C HIS A 8 12.79 17.25 10.67
N TRP A 9 11.50 16.95 10.58
CA TRP A 9 10.48 17.68 11.34
C TRP A 9 10.58 17.44 12.84
N LYS A 10 10.88 16.23 13.27
CA LYS A 10 11.13 15.94 14.71
C LYS A 10 12.24 16.83 15.26
N ARG A 11 13.32 17.03 14.51
CA ARG A 11 14.40 17.92 14.92
C ARG A 11 13.92 19.38 14.99
N GLN A 12 13.22 19.88 13.96
CA GLN A 12 12.70 21.25 13.95
C GLN A 12 11.74 21.53 15.11
N LEU A 13 10.87 20.55 15.43
CA LEU A 13 9.95 20.63 16.56
C LEU A 13 10.70 20.62 17.92
N ALA A 14 11.70 19.76 18.07
CA ALA A 14 12.49 19.65 19.31
C ALA A 14 13.34 20.87 19.56
N GLU A 15 13.87 21.53 18.53
CA GLU A 15 14.65 22.76 18.58
C GLU A 15 13.78 24.03 18.74
N GLY A 16 12.44 23.89 18.66
CA GLY A 16 11.51 25.01 18.70
C GLY A 16 11.55 25.89 17.44
N ALA A 17 12.14 25.40 16.34
CA ALA A 17 12.21 26.12 15.07
C ALA A 17 10.86 26.03 14.29
N ALA A 18 9.99 25.15 14.69
CA ALA A 18 8.60 25.04 14.24
C ALA A 18 7.72 24.49 15.37
N THR A 19 6.42 24.69 15.27
CA THR A 19 5.40 24.09 16.14
C THR A 19 4.56 23.06 15.37
N PRO A 20 3.91 22.09 16.06
CA PRO A 20 2.98 21.18 15.41
C PRO A 20 1.83 21.91 14.71
N ALA A 21 1.34 23.02 15.27
CA ALA A 21 0.29 23.83 14.67
C ALA A 21 0.74 24.45 13.33
N GLU A 22 1.91 25.10 13.30
CA GLU A 22 2.48 25.64 12.05
C GLU A 22 2.70 24.56 11.00
N LEU A 23 3.09 23.34 11.41
CA LEU A 23 3.26 22.23 10.48
C LEU A 23 1.93 21.79 9.88
N VAL A 24 0.85 21.70 10.66
CA VAL A 24 -0.49 21.42 10.19
C VAL A 24 -0.98 22.52 9.24
N GLU A 25 -0.79 23.80 9.59
CA GLU A 25 -1.20 24.93 8.74
C GLU A 25 -0.47 24.94 7.38
N ARG A 26 0.85 24.70 7.38
CA ARG A 26 1.65 24.58 6.16
C ARG A 26 1.18 23.43 5.26
N LEU A 27 0.88 22.27 5.86
CA LEU A 27 0.34 21.14 5.13
C LEU A 27 -1.05 21.44 4.56
N ALA A 28 -1.95 22.02 5.36
CA ALA A 28 -3.28 22.40 4.91
C ALA A 28 -3.22 23.35 3.71
N ALA A 29 -2.39 24.40 3.78
CA ALA A 29 -2.18 25.34 2.70
C ALA A 29 -1.62 24.68 1.43
N ALA A 30 -0.69 23.73 1.58
CA ALA A 30 -0.17 22.98 0.43
C ALA A 30 -1.23 22.04 -0.16
N MET A 31 -2.03 21.39 0.69
CA MET A 31 -3.15 20.54 0.23
C MET A 31 -4.18 21.36 -0.55
N GLU A 32 -4.57 22.53 -0.06
CA GLU A 32 -5.51 23.44 -0.75
C GLU A 32 -4.98 23.88 -2.12
N LYS A 33 -3.66 24.12 -2.23
CA LYS A 33 -3.03 24.57 -3.48
C LYS A 33 -2.84 23.44 -4.50
N GLU A 34 -2.33 22.29 -4.08
CA GLU A 34 -1.85 21.24 -4.99
C GLU A 34 -2.90 20.13 -5.23
N ASN A 35 -3.82 19.89 -4.28
CA ASN A 35 -4.81 18.82 -4.39
C ASN A 35 -5.77 18.98 -5.57
N PRO A 36 -6.18 20.19 -6.00
CA PRO A 36 -7.02 20.34 -7.20
C PRO A 36 -6.39 19.74 -8.46
N ALA A 37 -5.06 19.74 -8.58
CA ALA A 37 -4.35 19.14 -9.70
C ALA A 37 -4.12 17.63 -9.52
N LEU A 38 -3.91 17.17 -8.28
CA LEU A 38 -3.54 15.79 -7.98
C LEU A 38 -4.71 14.88 -7.62
N ASN A 39 -5.78 15.43 -7.03
CA ASN A 39 -6.90 14.68 -6.44
C ASN A 39 -6.43 13.56 -5.50
N ALA A 40 -5.37 13.86 -4.72
CA ALA A 40 -4.76 12.92 -3.78
C ALA A 40 -5.56 12.78 -2.48
N TYR A 41 -6.30 13.81 -2.07
CA TYR A 41 -7.15 13.81 -0.88
C TYR A 41 -8.61 13.96 -1.23
N LEU A 42 -9.45 13.19 -0.54
CA LEU A 42 -10.92 13.29 -0.59
C LEU A 42 -11.47 14.28 0.42
N SER A 43 -10.81 14.43 1.56
CA SER A 43 -11.19 15.39 2.61
C SER A 43 -10.09 15.52 3.67
N TRP A 44 -10.09 16.66 4.36
CA TRP A 44 -9.30 16.90 5.57
C TRP A 44 -10.05 17.86 6.49
N ASN A 45 -9.69 17.87 7.76
CA ASN A 45 -10.24 18.78 8.78
C ASN A 45 -9.09 19.46 9.52
N THR A 46 -8.75 20.67 9.08
CA THR A 46 -7.64 21.47 9.62
C THR A 46 -7.89 21.83 11.08
N GLU A 47 -9.14 22.20 11.45
CA GLU A 47 -9.46 22.58 12.82
C GLU A 47 -9.23 21.40 13.80
N ALA A 48 -9.72 20.20 13.46
CA ALA A 48 -9.48 19.02 14.29
C ALA A 48 -8.00 18.63 14.37
N ALA A 49 -7.21 18.85 13.31
CA ALA A 49 -5.77 18.63 13.33
C ALA A 49 -5.03 19.65 14.21
N LEU A 50 -5.43 20.91 14.17
CA LEU A 50 -4.89 21.97 15.04
C LEU A 50 -5.20 21.72 16.51
N GLN A 51 -6.40 21.22 16.84
CA GLN A 51 -6.75 20.81 18.21
C GLN A 51 -5.83 19.69 18.72
N GLN A 52 -5.49 18.71 17.86
CA GLN A 52 -4.55 17.64 18.18
C GLN A 52 -3.11 18.18 18.29
N ALA A 53 -2.72 19.10 17.40
CA ALA A 53 -1.40 19.76 17.41
C ALA A 53 -1.14 20.54 18.71
N ALA A 54 -2.16 21.24 19.22
CA ALA A 54 -2.08 21.98 20.48
C ALA A 54 -1.86 21.07 21.71
N GLN A 55 -2.18 19.79 21.59
CA GLN A 55 -2.03 18.78 22.67
C GLN A 55 -0.86 17.82 22.39
N ALA A 56 -0.04 18.08 21.36
CA ALA A 56 1.01 17.18 20.92
C ALA A 56 2.11 17.05 22.00
N ASP A 57 2.43 15.82 22.35
CA ASP A 57 3.57 15.46 23.19
C ASP A 57 4.80 15.17 22.31
N LEU A 58 5.71 16.14 22.24
CA LEU A 58 6.90 16.07 21.41
C LEU A 58 7.94 15.03 21.89
N THR A 59 7.79 14.50 23.12
CA THR A 59 8.66 13.43 23.64
C THR A 59 8.34 12.07 23.00
N LYS A 60 7.16 11.92 22.40
CA LYS A 60 6.73 10.69 21.74
C LYS A 60 7.43 10.46 20.39
N PRO A 61 7.53 9.22 19.94
CA PRO A 61 8.24 8.85 18.70
C PRO A 61 7.79 9.61 17.45
N LEU A 62 6.50 9.91 17.31
CA LEU A 62 5.92 10.67 16.21
C LEU A 62 5.22 11.96 16.70
N GLY A 63 5.67 12.50 17.83
CA GLY A 63 5.06 13.66 18.49
C GLY A 63 4.86 14.85 17.57
N GLY A 64 3.61 15.23 17.32
CA GLY A 64 3.22 16.37 16.48
C GLY A 64 3.35 16.17 14.96
N ILE A 65 3.68 14.97 14.48
CA ILE A 65 3.84 14.68 13.05
C ILE A 65 2.48 14.33 12.40
N PRO A 66 2.02 15.10 11.39
CA PRO A 66 0.82 14.75 10.62
C PRO A 66 1.08 13.59 9.68
N ILE A 67 0.17 12.59 9.70
CA ILE A 67 0.22 11.39 8.85
C ILE A 67 -1.09 11.28 8.05
N ALA A 68 -0.98 11.23 6.72
CA ALA A 68 -2.12 11.02 5.84
C ALA A 68 -2.64 9.57 5.92
N VAL A 69 -3.94 9.36 5.69
CA VAL A 69 -4.57 8.05 5.91
C VAL A 69 -5.44 7.67 4.72
N LYS A 70 -5.17 6.52 4.12
CA LYS A 70 -5.99 5.94 3.05
C LYS A 70 -7.44 5.78 3.50
N ASP A 71 -8.36 6.09 2.60
CA ASP A 71 -9.79 6.23 2.94
C ASP A 71 -10.53 4.91 3.25
N ASN A 72 -9.83 3.79 3.29
CA ASN A 72 -10.33 2.51 3.77
C ASN A 72 -9.88 2.15 5.21
N ILE A 73 -9.14 3.03 5.88
CA ILE A 73 -8.71 2.84 7.29
C ILE A 73 -9.57 3.72 8.18
N CYS A 74 -10.31 3.12 9.10
CA CYS A 74 -11.26 3.81 9.97
C CYS A 74 -10.60 4.79 10.94
N ILE A 75 -11.10 6.03 10.96
CA ILE A 75 -10.79 7.06 11.96
C ILE A 75 -12.09 7.49 12.61
N ALA A 76 -12.22 7.39 13.93
CA ALA A 76 -13.40 7.78 14.68
C ALA A 76 -13.83 9.22 14.36
N GLY A 77 -15.12 9.42 14.05
CA GLY A 77 -15.68 10.72 13.70
C GLY A 77 -15.26 11.26 12.32
N SER A 78 -14.52 10.47 11.51
CA SER A 78 -14.09 10.87 10.17
C SER A 78 -14.79 10.03 9.09
N PRO A 79 -15.04 10.59 7.91
CA PRO A 79 -15.52 9.81 6.77
C PRO A 79 -14.59 8.66 6.43
N THR A 80 -15.17 7.50 6.08
CA THR A 80 -14.45 6.32 5.57
C THR A 80 -15.25 5.80 4.38
N ARG A 81 -14.96 6.33 3.21
CA ARG A 81 -15.75 6.14 1.98
C ARG A 81 -15.27 4.99 1.12
N CYS A 82 -14.00 4.58 1.29
CA CYS A 82 -13.34 3.62 0.39
C CYS A 82 -13.40 4.05 -1.08
N ALA A 83 -13.39 5.36 -1.34
CA ALA A 83 -13.57 5.96 -2.66
C ALA A 83 -14.84 5.47 -3.41
N SER A 84 -15.90 5.08 -2.70
CA SER A 84 -17.14 4.49 -3.21
C SER A 84 -18.36 5.32 -2.85
N ARG A 85 -19.33 5.39 -3.76
CA ARG A 85 -20.67 5.94 -3.45
C ARG A 85 -21.40 5.10 -2.40
N MET A 86 -21.10 3.81 -2.31
CA MET A 86 -21.67 2.90 -1.32
C MET A 86 -21.46 3.38 0.12
N LEU A 87 -20.31 4.02 0.41
CA LEU A 87 -19.96 4.53 1.74
C LEU A 87 -19.79 6.06 1.78
N GLU A 88 -20.30 6.80 0.78
CA GLU A 88 -20.08 8.24 0.63
C GLU A 88 -20.39 9.04 1.91
N ASN A 89 -21.47 8.67 2.61
CA ASN A 89 -21.94 9.34 3.82
C ASN A 89 -21.57 8.58 5.11
N PHE A 90 -20.73 7.56 5.03
CA PHE A 90 -20.37 6.77 6.20
C PHE A 90 -19.27 7.47 7.00
N VAL A 91 -19.55 7.70 8.30
CA VAL A 91 -18.59 8.20 9.29
C VAL A 91 -18.27 7.07 10.25
N SER A 92 -16.98 6.77 10.41
CA SER A 92 -16.56 5.66 11.28
C SER A 92 -16.82 5.97 12.75
N PRO A 93 -17.47 5.06 13.52
CA PRO A 93 -17.67 5.23 14.94
C PRO A 93 -16.45 4.85 15.81
N TYR A 94 -15.37 4.34 15.23
CA TYR A 94 -14.18 3.88 15.96
C TYR A 94 -12.91 4.07 15.14
N ASP A 95 -11.76 4.10 15.84
CA ASP A 95 -10.43 4.08 15.20
C ASP A 95 -10.02 2.64 14.84
N ALA A 96 -9.38 2.48 13.68
CA ALA A 96 -8.58 1.31 13.41
C ALA A 96 -7.44 1.19 14.44
N THR A 97 -7.00 -0.03 14.74
CA THR A 97 -5.89 -0.24 15.69
C THR A 97 -4.62 0.49 15.24
N ALA A 98 -4.33 0.52 13.94
CA ALA A 98 -3.21 1.28 13.39
C ALA A 98 -3.33 2.80 13.71
N ILE A 99 -4.54 3.37 13.64
CA ILE A 99 -4.78 4.77 13.98
C ILE A 99 -4.66 5.03 15.48
N ALA A 100 -5.24 4.17 16.31
CA ALA A 100 -5.11 4.27 17.76
C ALA A 100 -3.63 4.24 18.20
N ARG A 101 -2.83 3.39 17.57
CA ARG A 101 -1.38 3.30 17.82
C ARG A 101 -0.61 4.52 17.31
N LEU A 102 -0.94 5.03 16.13
CA LEU A 102 -0.35 6.29 15.64
C LEU A 102 -0.60 7.44 16.63
N ARG A 103 -1.83 7.58 17.12
CA ARG A 103 -2.17 8.58 18.15
C ARG A 103 -1.38 8.35 19.46
N ALA A 104 -1.26 7.10 19.88
CA ALA A 104 -0.46 6.74 21.06
C ALA A 104 1.02 7.10 20.90
N ALA A 105 1.57 6.99 19.67
CA ALA A 105 2.92 7.43 19.31
C ALA A 105 3.04 8.95 19.12
N GLY A 106 1.94 9.71 19.27
CA GLY A 106 1.92 11.18 19.19
C GLY A 106 1.69 11.74 17.78
N ALA A 107 1.45 10.90 16.78
CA ALA A 107 1.13 11.36 15.42
C ALA A 107 -0.28 11.98 15.35
N ILE A 108 -0.47 12.86 14.37
CA ILE A 108 -1.74 13.51 14.06
C ILE A 108 -2.28 12.88 12.76
N PRO A 109 -3.27 11.95 12.79
CA PRO A 109 -3.93 11.50 11.57
C PRO A 109 -4.60 12.68 10.86
N PHE A 110 -4.10 13.05 9.66
CA PHE A 110 -4.53 14.26 8.96
C PHE A 110 -4.75 14.02 7.46
N GLY A 111 -6.01 14.14 7.04
CA GLY A 111 -6.45 13.95 5.66
C GLY A 111 -6.80 12.49 5.32
N ARG A 112 -7.82 12.35 4.46
CA ARG A 112 -8.32 11.09 3.89
C ARG A 112 -7.86 11.00 2.45
N THR A 113 -6.93 10.10 2.15
CA THR A 113 -6.36 10.02 0.79
C THR A 113 -7.24 9.19 -0.14
N ASN A 114 -7.32 9.64 -1.40
CA ASN A 114 -8.02 8.95 -2.46
C ASN A 114 -7.42 7.57 -2.74
N MET A 115 -8.19 6.71 -3.41
CA MET A 115 -7.79 5.33 -3.66
C MET A 115 -8.66 4.72 -4.77
N ASP A 116 -8.27 3.58 -5.34
CA ASP A 116 -9.20 2.77 -6.11
C ASP A 116 -10.32 2.23 -5.20
N GLU A 117 -11.54 2.20 -5.70
CA GLU A 117 -12.75 1.85 -4.95
C GLU A 117 -12.59 0.51 -4.23
N PHE A 118 -12.81 0.47 -2.91
CA PHE A 118 -12.64 -0.70 -2.03
C PHE A 118 -11.28 -1.40 -2.18
N ALA A 119 -10.23 -0.64 -2.52
CA ALA A 119 -8.88 -1.14 -2.81
C ALA A 119 -8.80 -2.07 -4.03
N MET A 120 -9.77 -2.01 -4.95
CA MET A 120 -9.86 -2.81 -6.17
C MET A 120 -9.39 -2.02 -7.38
N GLY A 121 -8.11 -2.10 -7.66
CA GLY A 121 -7.42 -1.42 -8.76
C GLY A 121 -5.94 -1.26 -8.49
N SER A 122 -5.20 -0.89 -9.54
CA SER A 122 -3.74 -0.71 -9.51
C SER A 122 -3.32 0.60 -10.21
N ALA A 123 -4.28 1.49 -10.53
CA ALA A 123 -4.00 2.70 -11.29
C ALA A 123 -4.40 4.00 -10.57
N GLY A 124 -5.33 3.94 -9.60
CA GLY A 124 -5.91 5.12 -8.98
C GLY A 124 -6.98 5.77 -9.86
N GLU A 125 -7.58 5.02 -10.79
CA GLU A 125 -8.60 5.47 -11.74
C GLU A 125 -10.02 5.10 -11.31
N ASN A 126 -10.17 4.08 -10.46
CA ASN A 126 -11.45 3.50 -10.07
C ASN A 126 -12.06 4.18 -8.82
N SER A 127 -11.94 5.50 -8.71
CA SER A 127 -12.54 6.26 -7.61
C SER A 127 -13.86 6.90 -8.05
N ALA A 128 -14.90 6.80 -7.21
CA ALA A 128 -16.16 7.52 -7.41
C ALA A 128 -15.99 9.06 -7.35
N PHE A 129 -14.86 9.54 -6.83
CA PHE A 129 -14.51 10.96 -6.66
C PHE A 129 -13.49 11.46 -7.69
N GLY A 130 -13.31 10.70 -8.78
CA GLY A 130 -12.35 10.99 -9.84
C GLY A 130 -10.96 10.40 -9.62
N PRO A 131 -10.15 10.30 -10.69
CA PRO A 131 -8.83 9.70 -10.65
C PRO A 131 -7.84 10.53 -9.85
N THR A 132 -6.88 9.86 -9.22
CA THR A 132 -5.69 10.50 -8.69
C THR A 132 -4.65 10.65 -9.80
N ARG A 133 -3.87 11.73 -9.78
CA ARG A 133 -2.83 12.01 -10.76
C ARG A 133 -1.44 11.87 -10.16
N ASN A 134 -0.49 11.45 -11.00
CA ASN A 134 0.90 11.29 -10.59
C ASN A 134 1.60 12.66 -10.50
N PRO A 135 2.24 13.01 -9.37
CA PRO A 135 2.95 14.29 -9.24
C PRO A 135 4.14 14.44 -10.20
N ALA A 136 4.74 13.34 -10.68
CA ALA A 136 5.83 13.39 -11.64
C ALA A 136 5.36 13.76 -13.05
N ASP A 137 4.13 13.41 -13.40
CA ASP A 137 3.46 13.73 -14.66
C ASP A 137 1.95 13.55 -14.47
N THR A 138 1.20 14.66 -14.42
CA THR A 138 -0.23 14.67 -14.14
C THR A 138 -1.13 14.03 -15.21
N GLU A 139 -0.56 13.66 -16.35
CA GLU A 139 -1.26 12.88 -17.37
C GLU A 139 -1.13 11.36 -17.14
N ARG A 140 -0.40 10.95 -16.08
CA ARG A 140 -0.14 9.55 -15.76
C ARG A 140 -0.78 9.12 -14.46
N VAL A 141 -0.95 7.81 -14.34
CA VAL A 141 -1.44 7.19 -13.11
C VAL A 141 -0.38 7.25 -12.00
N PRO A 142 -0.76 7.48 -10.74
CA PRO A 142 0.17 7.33 -9.61
C PRO A 142 0.37 5.88 -9.20
N GLY A 143 -0.38 4.96 -9.85
CA GLY A 143 -0.56 3.60 -9.36
C GLY A 143 -1.62 3.50 -8.28
N GLY A 144 -1.88 2.29 -7.81
CA GLY A 144 -2.94 2.01 -6.83
C GLY A 144 -2.80 0.64 -6.16
N SER A 145 -3.73 0.39 -5.27
CA SER A 145 -4.91 1.18 -4.90
C SER A 145 -4.65 2.32 -3.90
N SER A 146 -3.46 2.47 -3.30
CA SER A 146 -3.13 3.59 -2.39
C SER A 146 -2.65 4.82 -3.15
N SER A 147 -3.38 5.17 -4.23
CA SER A 147 -3.03 6.22 -5.19
C SER A 147 -2.83 7.59 -4.55
N GLY A 148 -3.80 8.03 -3.76
CA GLY A 148 -3.74 9.32 -3.07
C GLY A 148 -2.66 9.38 -2.00
N SER A 149 -2.41 8.26 -1.28
CA SER A 149 -1.33 8.19 -0.29
C SER A 149 0.04 8.36 -0.96
N ALA A 150 0.27 7.69 -2.09
CA ALA A 150 1.52 7.82 -2.84
C ALA A 150 1.66 9.21 -3.45
N ALA A 151 0.63 9.71 -4.13
CA ALA A 151 0.64 11.03 -4.75
C ALA A 151 0.83 12.16 -3.72
N ALA A 152 0.22 12.04 -2.53
CA ALA A 152 0.37 13.05 -1.47
C ALA A 152 1.81 13.13 -0.95
N VAL A 153 2.47 11.99 -0.72
CA VAL A 153 3.86 11.95 -0.26
C VAL A 153 4.82 12.41 -1.36
N ALA A 154 4.66 11.93 -2.58
CA ALA A 154 5.50 12.32 -3.71
C ALA A 154 5.33 13.80 -4.10
N GLY A 155 4.10 14.32 -4.04
CA GLY A 155 3.78 15.72 -4.31
C GLY A 155 4.15 16.69 -3.17
N GLY A 156 4.68 16.17 -2.04
CA GLY A 156 5.10 16.98 -0.89
C GLY A 156 3.93 17.62 -0.13
N ILE A 157 2.72 17.06 -0.24
CA ILE A 157 1.53 17.46 0.53
C ILE A 157 1.17 16.48 1.66
N ALA A 158 2.05 15.53 1.90
CA ALA A 158 2.10 14.69 3.11
C ALA A 158 3.56 14.39 3.48
N ILE A 159 3.85 14.32 4.78
CA ILE A 159 5.17 13.89 5.29
C ILE A 159 5.31 12.38 5.13
N ALA A 160 4.27 11.67 5.53
CA ALA A 160 4.11 10.24 5.39
C ALA A 160 2.63 9.89 5.26
N ALA A 161 2.31 8.69 4.77
CA ALA A 161 0.95 8.23 4.66
C ALA A 161 0.82 6.74 5.05
N LEU A 162 -0.36 6.34 5.53
CA LEU A 162 -0.76 4.95 5.58
C LEU A 162 -1.47 4.54 4.29
N GLY A 163 -1.13 3.36 3.80
CA GLY A 163 -1.81 2.67 2.72
C GLY A 163 -2.27 1.28 3.14
N SER A 164 -2.84 0.54 2.19
CA SER A 164 -3.13 -0.88 2.32
C SER A 164 -2.66 -1.63 1.07
N ASP A 165 -2.14 -2.85 1.25
CA ASP A 165 -1.54 -3.67 0.19
C ASP A 165 -2.16 -5.07 0.23
N THR A 166 -2.87 -5.43 -0.83
CA THR A 166 -3.52 -6.74 -1.01
C THR A 166 -2.84 -7.55 -2.10
N GLY A 167 -2.33 -6.87 -3.13
CA GLY A 167 -1.61 -7.45 -4.26
C GLY A 167 -0.43 -6.60 -4.73
N GLY A 168 -0.08 -5.54 -3.97
CA GLY A 168 0.95 -4.56 -4.37
C GLY A 168 0.57 -3.12 -4.07
N SER A 169 -0.63 -2.88 -3.52
CA SER A 169 -1.25 -1.54 -3.46
C SER A 169 -0.57 -0.52 -2.53
N ILE A 170 0.57 -0.82 -1.95
CA ILE A 170 1.52 0.13 -1.34
C ILE A 170 2.78 0.24 -2.20
N ARG A 171 3.37 -0.90 -2.58
CA ARG A 171 4.66 -0.98 -3.26
C ARG A 171 4.58 -0.49 -4.70
N GLN A 172 3.54 -0.87 -5.43
CA GLN A 172 3.32 -0.47 -6.81
C GLN A 172 3.14 1.05 -6.97
N PRO A 173 2.21 1.73 -6.25
CA PRO A 173 2.11 3.18 -6.34
C PRO A 173 3.34 3.90 -5.79
N ALA A 174 4.06 3.33 -4.82
CA ALA A 174 5.34 3.88 -4.38
C ALA A 174 6.38 3.88 -5.50
N SER A 175 6.46 2.80 -6.30
CA SER A 175 7.33 2.72 -7.48
C SER A 175 6.98 3.77 -8.53
N HIS A 176 5.70 3.89 -8.89
CA HIS A 176 5.23 4.83 -9.92
C HIS A 176 5.36 6.31 -9.50
N CYS A 177 5.36 6.59 -8.19
CA CYS A 177 5.53 7.94 -7.65
C CYS A 177 6.96 8.27 -7.20
N GLY A 178 7.89 7.32 -7.23
CA GLY A 178 9.29 7.53 -6.85
C GLY A 178 9.49 7.74 -5.34
N ILE A 179 8.74 7.03 -4.52
CA ILE A 179 8.83 7.06 -3.06
C ILE A 179 9.03 5.65 -2.48
N VAL A 180 9.22 5.56 -1.18
CA VAL A 180 9.31 4.28 -0.46
C VAL A 180 7.91 3.80 -0.06
N GLY A 181 7.64 2.51 -0.32
CA GLY A 181 6.41 1.85 0.14
C GLY A 181 6.71 0.51 0.78
N MET A 182 6.31 0.32 2.03
CA MET A 182 6.61 -0.90 2.79
C MET A 182 5.33 -1.66 3.17
N LYS A 183 5.26 -2.91 2.74
CA LYS A 183 4.26 -3.89 3.19
C LYS A 183 4.93 -4.82 4.21
N PRO A 184 4.55 -4.79 5.50
CA PRO A 184 5.09 -5.73 6.48
C PRO A 184 4.56 -7.15 6.26
N THR A 185 5.08 -8.10 7.02
CA THR A 185 4.56 -9.48 7.09
C THR A 185 3.06 -9.47 7.41
N TYR A 186 2.30 -10.36 6.76
CA TYR A 186 0.88 -10.51 7.03
C TYR A 186 0.61 -10.75 8.52
N GLY A 187 -0.31 -9.97 9.09
CA GLY A 187 -0.63 -9.99 10.51
C GLY A 187 0.34 -9.22 11.43
N ARG A 188 1.39 -8.58 10.90
CA ARG A 188 2.31 -7.74 11.69
C ARG A 188 1.64 -6.44 12.15
N VAL A 189 0.76 -5.87 11.32
CA VAL A 189 -0.12 -4.76 11.64
C VAL A 189 -1.55 -5.27 11.67
N SER A 190 -2.30 -4.96 12.72
CA SER A 190 -3.71 -5.34 12.86
C SER A 190 -4.56 -4.81 11.71
N ARG A 191 -5.47 -5.64 11.22
CA ARG A 191 -6.49 -5.29 10.23
C ARG A 191 -7.81 -4.79 10.86
N TYR A 192 -7.90 -4.74 12.20
CA TYR A 192 -9.08 -4.19 12.85
C TYR A 192 -9.27 -2.71 12.46
N GLY A 193 -10.43 -2.41 11.86
CA GLY A 193 -10.75 -1.10 11.33
C GLY A 193 -10.22 -0.82 9.92
N LEU A 194 -9.59 -1.80 9.25
CA LEU A 194 -9.37 -1.78 7.82
C LEU A 194 -10.61 -2.33 7.12
N VAL A 195 -11.21 -1.59 6.20
CA VAL A 195 -12.31 -2.09 5.35
C VAL A 195 -11.74 -3.15 4.41
N ALA A 196 -12.25 -4.37 4.55
CA ALA A 196 -11.66 -5.54 3.90
C ALA A 196 -11.94 -5.58 2.40
N PHE A 197 -10.88 -5.80 1.61
CA PHE A 197 -10.96 -6.30 0.25
C PHE A 197 -10.82 -7.82 0.25
N ALA A 198 -9.64 -8.35 0.53
CA ALA A 198 -9.36 -9.79 0.61
C ALA A 198 -8.69 -10.11 1.95
N SER A 199 -9.47 -10.65 2.87
CA SER A 199 -9.10 -10.78 4.29
C SER A 199 -7.83 -11.59 4.54
N SER A 200 -7.50 -12.55 3.67
CA SER A 200 -6.29 -13.37 3.78
C SER A 200 -5.04 -12.74 3.18
N LEU A 201 -5.15 -11.52 2.61
CA LEU A 201 -4.08 -10.84 1.87
C LEU A 201 -3.85 -9.40 2.34
N ASP A 202 -4.90 -8.70 2.78
CA ASP A 202 -4.87 -7.27 3.15
C ASP A 202 -3.86 -6.98 4.26
N GLN A 203 -3.03 -5.94 4.07
CA GLN A 203 -2.08 -5.47 5.08
C GLN A 203 -1.94 -3.95 5.03
N ILE A 204 -1.96 -3.28 6.20
CA ILE A 204 -1.64 -1.85 6.33
C ILE A 204 -0.13 -1.67 6.36
N GLY A 205 0.38 -0.59 5.74
CA GLY A 205 1.78 -0.21 5.81
C GLY A 205 2.01 1.24 5.37
N PRO A 206 3.23 1.76 5.58
CA PRO A 206 3.59 3.13 5.28
C PRO A 206 3.98 3.37 3.82
N LEU A 207 3.71 4.60 3.36
CA LEU A 207 4.30 5.24 2.20
C LEU A 207 5.05 6.49 2.68
N THR A 208 6.34 6.61 2.34
CA THR A 208 7.24 7.63 2.90
C THR A 208 8.26 8.10 1.87
N GLN A 209 8.95 9.18 2.15
CA GLN A 209 10.00 9.71 1.27
C GLN A 209 11.32 8.94 1.36
N ASN A 210 11.53 8.18 2.45
CA ASN A 210 12.74 7.41 2.70
C ASN A 210 12.47 6.19 3.57
N VAL A 211 13.45 5.28 3.64
CA VAL A 211 13.35 4.02 4.37
C VAL A 211 13.32 4.24 5.89
N GLU A 212 14.04 5.24 6.42
CA GLU A 212 14.05 5.57 7.85
C GLU A 212 12.64 5.96 8.34
N ASP A 213 11.95 6.82 7.59
CA ASP A 213 10.59 7.22 7.92
C ASP A 213 9.61 6.02 7.88
N ALA A 214 9.81 5.08 6.96
CA ALA A 214 9.01 3.84 6.92
C ALA A 214 9.21 3.01 8.19
N ALA A 215 10.45 2.88 8.67
CA ALA A 215 10.78 2.19 9.91
C ALA A 215 10.14 2.87 11.14
N LEU A 216 10.19 4.21 11.20
CA LEU A 216 9.56 4.99 12.28
C LEU A 216 8.04 4.80 12.33
N VAL A 217 7.37 4.81 11.17
CA VAL A 217 5.92 4.56 11.11
C VAL A 217 5.59 3.12 11.48
N LEU A 218 6.38 2.13 11.02
CA LEU A 218 6.18 0.72 11.40
C LEU A 218 6.33 0.51 12.91
N ASN A 219 7.31 1.16 13.56
CA ASN A 219 7.47 1.12 15.01
C ASN A 219 6.19 1.56 15.74
N ALA A 220 5.47 2.52 15.17
CA ALA A 220 4.23 3.01 15.75
C ALA A 220 3.04 2.06 15.56
N ILE A 221 2.91 1.38 14.38
CA ILE A 221 1.68 0.66 14.03
C ILE A 221 1.73 -0.86 14.22
N CYS A 222 2.93 -1.46 14.28
CA CYS A 222 3.12 -2.91 14.45
C CYS A 222 2.79 -3.42 15.85
N GLY A 223 2.46 -4.71 15.95
CA GLY A 223 2.27 -5.45 17.20
C GLY A 223 0.97 -6.23 17.26
N HIS A 224 0.84 -7.10 18.28
CA HIS A 224 -0.32 -7.96 18.46
C HIS A 224 -1.58 -7.17 18.83
N ASP A 225 -2.71 -7.58 18.28
CA ASP A 225 -4.04 -7.04 18.59
C ASP A 225 -5.07 -8.18 18.73
N ALA A 226 -5.63 -8.32 19.93
CA ALA A 226 -6.66 -9.32 20.21
C ALA A 226 -7.98 -9.09 19.44
N LYS A 227 -8.19 -7.91 18.83
CA LYS A 227 -9.36 -7.60 17.99
C LYS A 227 -9.24 -8.15 16.56
N ASP A 228 -8.04 -8.59 16.16
CA ASP A 228 -7.80 -9.21 14.87
C ASP A 228 -7.24 -10.63 15.09
N SER A 229 -8.06 -11.64 14.81
CA SER A 229 -7.68 -13.05 14.97
C SER A 229 -6.50 -13.49 14.10
N THR A 230 -6.15 -12.71 13.08
CA THR A 230 -4.99 -12.96 12.20
C THR A 230 -3.74 -12.18 12.63
N SER A 231 -3.85 -11.33 13.66
CA SER A 231 -2.72 -10.57 14.18
C SER A 231 -1.68 -11.49 14.81
N SER A 232 -0.43 -11.33 14.38
CA SER A 232 0.70 -12.13 14.86
C SER A 232 1.01 -11.85 16.33
N THR A 233 1.36 -12.89 17.08
CA THR A 233 1.85 -12.79 18.45
C THR A 233 3.37 -12.57 18.53
N GLN A 234 4.08 -12.54 17.39
CA GLN A 234 5.51 -12.21 17.35
C GLN A 234 5.73 -10.80 17.89
N PRO A 235 6.64 -10.59 18.84
CA PRO A 235 6.95 -9.27 19.39
C PRO A 235 7.33 -8.28 18.28
N ALA A 236 6.90 -7.03 18.43
CA ALA A 236 7.40 -5.95 17.61
C ALA A 236 8.86 -5.65 18.02
N GLU A 237 9.71 -5.48 17.01
CA GLU A 237 11.11 -5.07 17.18
C GLU A 237 11.22 -3.57 16.97
N ASP A 238 12.37 -3.00 17.31
CA ASP A 238 12.71 -1.65 16.84
C ASP A 238 13.21 -1.75 15.40
N PHE A 239 12.38 -1.36 14.45
CA PHE A 239 12.68 -1.41 13.02
C PHE A 239 13.78 -0.43 12.58
N THR A 240 14.17 0.52 13.45
CA THR A 240 15.30 1.44 13.19
C THR A 240 16.63 0.87 13.64
N ALA A 241 16.64 -0.20 14.44
CA ALA A 241 17.83 -0.68 15.17
C ALA A 241 18.99 -1.09 14.25
N GLN A 242 18.73 -1.48 13.01
CA GLN A 242 19.75 -1.93 12.06
C GLN A 242 19.97 -0.97 10.88
N LEU A 243 19.30 0.19 10.87
CA LEU A 243 19.53 1.18 9.82
C LEU A 243 20.99 1.69 9.86
N GLY A 244 21.64 1.72 8.69
CA GLY A 244 23.03 2.11 8.54
C GLY A 244 24.06 1.03 8.88
N HIS A 245 23.64 -0.19 9.23
CA HIS A 245 24.56 -1.31 9.36
C HIS A 245 25.11 -1.74 8.00
N ASP A 246 26.34 -2.28 8.02
CA ASP A 246 26.99 -2.89 6.87
C ASP A 246 26.17 -4.10 6.38
N ILE A 247 25.99 -4.20 5.07
CA ILE A 247 25.27 -5.31 4.41
C ILE A 247 26.23 -6.29 3.72
N LYS A 248 27.54 -6.19 3.99
CA LYS A 248 28.55 -7.06 3.42
C LYS A 248 28.23 -8.54 3.72
N GLY A 249 28.29 -9.36 2.67
CA GLY A 249 27.97 -10.78 2.76
C GLY A 249 26.48 -11.11 2.80
N ALA A 250 25.56 -10.11 2.70
CA ALA A 250 24.14 -10.37 2.53
C ALA A 250 23.89 -11.08 1.20
N ARG A 251 23.20 -12.23 1.22
CA ARG A 251 22.90 -13.04 0.04
C ARG A 251 21.56 -12.58 -0.55
N ILE A 252 21.60 -12.15 -1.80
CA ILE A 252 20.43 -11.58 -2.51
C ILE A 252 20.11 -12.43 -3.71
N GLY A 253 18.93 -13.04 -3.76
CA GLY A 253 18.42 -13.80 -4.89
C GLY A 253 17.76 -12.92 -5.94
N LEU A 254 18.08 -13.14 -7.21
CA LEU A 254 17.44 -12.49 -8.35
C LEU A 254 16.65 -13.54 -9.14
N PRO A 255 15.29 -13.56 -9.07
CA PRO A 255 14.50 -14.56 -9.76
C PRO A 255 14.64 -14.43 -11.29
N LYS A 256 15.10 -15.48 -11.96
CA LYS A 256 15.23 -15.50 -13.44
C LYS A 256 13.89 -15.30 -14.14
N GLU A 257 12.80 -15.75 -13.54
CA GLU A 257 11.45 -15.58 -14.06
C GLU A 257 11.05 -14.10 -14.14
N TYR A 258 11.52 -13.27 -13.19
CA TYR A 258 11.23 -11.83 -13.19
C TYR A 258 11.98 -11.07 -14.30
N LEU A 259 13.13 -11.60 -14.75
CA LEU A 259 13.91 -11.00 -15.83
C LEU A 259 13.39 -11.38 -17.21
N SER A 260 12.71 -12.53 -17.35
CA SER A 260 12.23 -13.06 -18.63
C SER A 260 10.85 -12.53 -19.07
N LEU A 261 10.13 -11.80 -18.23
CA LEU A 261 8.75 -11.38 -18.48
C LEU A 261 8.59 -10.14 -19.39
N GLY A 262 9.69 -9.63 -19.98
CA GLY A 262 9.62 -8.52 -20.94
C GLY A 262 9.43 -7.15 -20.27
N ASN A 263 10.26 -6.84 -19.30
CA ASN A 263 10.27 -5.54 -18.62
C ASN A 263 10.59 -4.39 -19.59
N ASP A 264 10.01 -3.22 -19.33
CA ASP A 264 10.44 -1.98 -19.95
C ASP A 264 11.93 -1.72 -19.69
N ALA A 265 12.61 -1.10 -20.66
CA ALA A 265 14.05 -0.84 -20.58
C ALA A 265 14.45 -0.01 -19.35
N ALA A 266 13.61 0.94 -18.92
CA ALA A 266 13.86 1.75 -17.73
C ALA A 266 13.77 0.89 -16.44
N VAL A 267 12.85 -0.07 -16.41
CA VAL A 267 12.70 -0.99 -15.28
C VAL A 267 13.86 -1.98 -15.22
N ALA A 268 14.26 -2.54 -16.37
CA ALA A 268 15.44 -3.41 -16.44
C ALA A 268 16.71 -2.68 -15.98
N ALA A 269 16.92 -1.44 -16.45
CA ALA A 269 18.04 -0.60 -16.03
C ALA A 269 18.01 -0.27 -14.51
N ALA A 270 16.84 -0.10 -13.92
CA ALA A 270 16.71 0.09 -12.48
C ALA A 270 17.14 -1.16 -11.68
N VAL A 271 16.76 -2.36 -12.13
CA VAL A 271 17.21 -3.62 -11.51
C VAL A 271 18.72 -3.77 -11.63
N ASP A 272 19.30 -3.56 -12.83
CA ASP A 272 20.75 -3.62 -13.05
C ASP A 272 21.51 -2.64 -12.17
N ARG A 273 20.99 -1.42 -12.01
CA ARG A 273 21.57 -0.40 -11.13
C ARG A 273 21.53 -0.86 -9.68
N ALA A 274 20.41 -1.40 -9.21
CA ALA A 274 20.28 -1.91 -7.84
C ALA A 274 21.25 -3.08 -7.58
N VAL A 275 21.37 -4.03 -8.53
CA VAL A 275 22.33 -5.15 -8.44
C VAL A 275 23.76 -4.62 -8.32
N LYS A 276 24.18 -3.70 -9.20
CA LYS A 276 25.52 -3.10 -9.17
C LYS A 276 25.79 -2.37 -7.85
N THR A 277 24.80 -1.61 -7.35
CA THR A 277 24.92 -0.86 -6.10
C THR A 277 25.06 -1.81 -4.91
N LEU A 278 24.22 -2.82 -4.79
CA LEU A 278 24.26 -3.80 -3.69
C LEU A 278 25.57 -4.62 -3.72
N THR A 279 26.02 -5.05 -4.89
CA THR A 279 27.31 -5.74 -5.06
C THR A 279 28.47 -4.81 -4.67
N GLY A 280 28.41 -3.52 -5.03
CA GLY A 280 29.40 -2.52 -4.63
C GLY A 280 29.46 -2.29 -3.12
N LEU A 281 28.37 -2.51 -2.40
CA LEU A 281 28.28 -2.52 -0.94
C LEU A 281 28.69 -3.86 -0.31
N GLY A 282 29.13 -4.83 -1.11
CA GLY A 282 29.65 -6.12 -0.63
C GLY A 282 28.58 -7.20 -0.44
N ALA A 283 27.35 -6.99 -0.92
CA ALA A 283 26.36 -8.07 -0.98
C ALA A 283 26.70 -9.08 -2.10
N GLU A 284 26.28 -10.33 -1.91
CA GLU A 284 26.42 -11.42 -2.88
C GLU A 284 25.09 -11.60 -3.62
N VAL A 285 25.07 -11.37 -4.95
CA VAL A 285 23.87 -11.51 -5.76
C VAL A 285 23.96 -12.77 -6.59
N GLU A 286 22.96 -13.65 -6.48
CA GLU A 286 22.89 -14.91 -7.26
C GLU A 286 21.52 -15.08 -7.93
N GLU A 287 21.51 -15.79 -9.06
CA GLU A 287 20.25 -16.15 -9.73
C GLU A 287 19.53 -17.25 -8.95
N ILE A 288 18.22 -17.07 -8.76
CA ILE A 288 17.33 -18.05 -8.15
C ILE A 288 16.14 -18.35 -9.06
N SER A 289 15.32 -19.34 -8.73
CA SER A 289 14.11 -19.68 -9.46
C SER A 289 12.88 -19.65 -8.55
N LEU A 290 11.78 -19.10 -9.07
CA LEU A 290 10.44 -19.16 -8.48
C LEU A 290 9.50 -19.82 -9.51
N PRO A 291 9.50 -21.15 -9.62
CA PRO A 291 8.94 -21.89 -10.74
C PRO A 291 7.43 -21.73 -10.95
N HIS A 292 6.68 -21.30 -9.92
CA HIS A 292 5.23 -21.09 -10.03
C HIS A 292 4.83 -19.62 -10.31
N ALA A 293 5.78 -18.75 -10.70
CA ALA A 293 5.54 -17.33 -10.95
C ALA A 293 4.45 -17.07 -12.02
N GLU A 294 4.35 -17.89 -13.06
CA GLU A 294 3.34 -17.74 -14.12
C GLU A 294 1.89 -17.93 -13.64
N ALA A 295 1.67 -18.71 -12.57
CA ALA A 295 0.33 -19.00 -12.04
C ALA A 295 -0.16 -17.98 -11.01
N VAL A 296 0.68 -17.04 -10.62
CA VAL A 296 0.45 -16.12 -9.49
C VAL A 296 -0.74 -15.20 -9.73
N VAL A 297 -0.78 -14.52 -10.89
CA VAL A 297 -1.83 -13.51 -11.19
C VAL A 297 -3.20 -14.16 -11.22
N ALA A 298 -3.35 -15.27 -11.95
CA ALA A 298 -4.63 -15.98 -12.03
C ALA A 298 -5.10 -16.46 -10.65
N SER A 299 -4.18 -17.03 -9.84
CA SER A 299 -4.51 -17.51 -8.50
C SER A 299 -4.92 -16.38 -7.57
N TYR A 300 -4.24 -15.25 -7.63
CA TYR A 300 -4.57 -14.07 -6.86
C TYR A 300 -5.98 -13.55 -7.17
N TYR A 301 -6.30 -13.35 -8.46
CA TYR A 301 -7.62 -12.81 -8.82
C TYR A 301 -8.76 -13.75 -8.45
N ILE A 302 -8.56 -15.05 -8.52
CA ILE A 302 -9.54 -16.03 -8.04
C ILE A 302 -9.76 -15.88 -6.52
N ILE A 303 -8.68 -15.87 -5.73
CA ILE A 303 -8.76 -15.77 -4.26
C ILE A 303 -9.32 -14.41 -3.85
N ALA A 304 -8.75 -13.33 -4.38
CA ALA A 304 -9.13 -11.98 -4.00
C ALA A 304 -10.58 -11.65 -4.36
N CYS A 305 -11.04 -12.04 -5.56
CA CYS A 305 -12.43 -11.84 -5.96
C CYS A 305 -13.40 -12.69 -5.13
N ALA A 306 -13.04 -13.93 -4.80
CA ALA A 306 -13.84 -14.80 -3.94
C ALA A 306 -14.03 -14.17 -2.54
N GLU A 307 -12.94 -13.72 -1.94
CA GLU A 307 -12.98 -13.05 -0.63
C GLU A 307 -13.70 -11.69 -0.69
N ALA A 308 -13.52 -10.91 -1.78
CA ALA A 308 -14.25 -9.67 -2.01
C ALA A 308 -15.76 -9.87 -2.07
N SER A 309 -16.23 -10.87 -2.84
CA SER A 309 -17.66 -11.15 -2.93
C SER A 309 -18.29 -11.44 -1.56
N SER A 310 -17.58 -12.16 -0.71
CA SER A 310 -17.97 -12.45 0.67
C SER A 310 -17.89 -11.21 1.56
N ASN A 311 -16.77 -10.47 1.53
CA ASN A 311 -16.56 -9.29 2.37
C ASN A 311 -17.53 -8.15 2.03
N LEU A 312 -17.83 -7.91 0.75
CA LEU A 312 -18.72 -6.84 0.31
C LEU A 312 -20.20 -7.21 0.38
N SER A 313 -20.57 -8.42 0.78
CA SER A 313 -21.96 -8.84 0.99
C SER A 313 -22.68 -8.00 2.08
N ARG A 314 -21.92 -7.44 3.01
CA ARG A 314 -22.42 -6.58 4.11
C ARG A 314 -22.93 -5.21 3.65
N PHE A 315 -22.59 -4.78 2.44
CA PHE A 315 -23.04 -3.50 1.88
C PHE A 315 -24.33 -3.72 1.09
N ASP A 316 -25.45 -3.69 1.80
CA ASP A 316 -26.78 -4.05 1.33
C ASP A 316 -27.80 -2.89 1.45
N GLY A 317 -27.38 -1.73 1.97
CA GLY A 317 -28.22 -0.55 2.17
C GLY A 317 -29.20 -0.66 3.33
N VAL A 318 -29.07 -1.66 4.21
CA VAL A 318 -29.98 -1.86 5.35
C VAL A 318 -29.49 -1.14 6.60
N ARG A 319 -28.23 -1.33 6.99
CA ARG A 319 -27.68 -0.84 8.27
C ARG A 319 -26.94 0.48 8.15
N TYR A 320 -26.20 0.67 7.05
CA TYR A 320 -25.37 1.85 6.80
C TYR A 320 -25.01 1.91 5.30
N GLY A 321 -24.46 3.04 4.89
CA GLY A 321 -24.07 3.29 3.52
C GLY A 321 -25.22 3.72 2.63
N HIS A 322 -24.97 3.70 1.31
CA HIS A 322 -25.97 4.05 0.30
C HIS A 322 -27.15 3.09 0.34
N ARG A 323 -28.35 3.66 0.21
CA ARG A 323 -29.61 2.91 0.05
C ARG A 323 -30.40 3.54 -1.10
N THR A 324 -30.85 2.71 -2.03
CA THR A 324 -31.71 3.18 -3.12
C THR A 324 -32.97 3.86 -2.58
N GLY A 325 -33.33 5.00 -3.18
CA GLY A 325 -34.59 5.69 -2.92
C GLY A 325 -35.78 5.14 -3.72
N ILE A 326 -35.56 4.16 -4.58
CA ILE A 326 -36.60 3.62 -5.47
C ILE A 326 -37.40 2.55 -4.71
N PRO A 327 -38.74 2.70 -4.57
CA PRO A 327 -39.58 1.71 -3.93
C PRO A 327 -39.52 0.34 -4.63
N GLY A 328 -39.58 -0.73 -3.83
CA GLY A 328 -39.58 -2.09 -4.34
C GLY A 328 -39.55 -3.13 -3.22
N GLY A 329 -39.51 -4.42 -3.58
CA GLY A 329 -39.31 -5.53 -2.66
C GLY A 329 -37.86 -5.65 -2.16
N LEU A 330 -37.60 -6.67 -1.34
CA LEU A 330 -36.27 -6.86 -0.72
C LEU A 330 -35.17 -7.13 -1.76
N ASP A 331 -35.47 -7.96 -2.75
CA ASP A 331 -34.51 -8.27 -3.84
C ASP A 331 -34.16 -7.02 -4.67
N GLU A 332 -35.17 -6.18 -4.93
CA GLU A 332 -34.97 -4.91 -5.63
C GLU A 332 -34.17 -3.92 -4.78
N LEU A 333 -34.41 -3.86 -3.48
CA LEU A 333 -33.63 -3.03 -2.56
C LEU A 333 -32.15 -3.39 -2.65
N TYR A 334 -31.80 -4.66 -2.52
CA TYR A 334 -30.40 -5.11 -2.59
C TYR A 334 -29.78 -4.87 -3.97
N SER A 335 -30.47 -5.29 -5.03
CA SER A 335 -29.95 -5.22 -6.38
C SER A 335 -29.70 -3.78 -6.81
N ARG A 336 -30.66 -2.87 -6.59
CA ARG A 336 -30.56 -1.47 -6.96
C ARG A 336 -29.53 -0.72 -6.11
N THR A 337 -29.55 -0.91 -4.78
CA THR A 337 -28.55 -0.30 -3.88
C THR A 337 -27.13 -0.64 -4.32
N ARG A 338 -26.86 -1.90 -4.62
CA ARG A 338 -25.54 -2.35 -5.04
C ARG A 338 -25.18 -1.89 -6.45
N ALA A 339 -26.15 -1.85 -7.37
CA ALA A 339 -25.96 -1.34 -8.73
C ALA A 339 -25.62 0.16 -8.75
N GLU A 340 -26.26 0.95 -7.88
CA GLU A 340 -26.04 2.40 -7.75
C GLU A 340 -24.77 2.74 -6.97
N GLY A 341 -24.48 1.97 -5.91
CA GLY A 341 -23.43 2.27 -4.94
C GLY A 341 -22.04 1.80 -5.36
N PHE A 342 -21.92 0.68 -6.11
CA PHE A 342 -20.64 0.14 -6.55
C PHE A 342 -20.28 0.58 -7.97
N GLY A 343 -19.01 0.89 -8.18
CA GLY A 343 -18.39 1.10 -9.49
C GLY A 343 -18.22 -0.21 -10.28
N ASP A 344 -17.87 -0.08 -11.55
CA ASP A 344 -17.87 -1.22 -12.49
C ASP A 344 -16.81 -2.28 -12.17
N GLU A 345 -15.61 -1.86 -11.71
CA GLU A 345 -14.56 -2.82 -11.35
C GLU A 345 -14.94 -3.63 -10.11
N VAL A 346 -15.55 -3.01 -9.11
CA VAL A 346 -16.05 -3.70 -7.91
C VAL A 346 -17.14 -4.69 -8.28
N LYS A 347 -18.11 -4.28 -9.13
CA LYS A 347 -19.16 -5.18 -9.64
C LYS A 347 -18.57 -6.38 -10.35
N ARG A 348 -17.59 -6.16 -11.25
CA ARG A 348 -16.91 -7.23 -11.99
C ARG A 348 -16.26 -8.25 -11.05
N ARG A 349 -15.50 -7.77 -10.05
CA ARG A 349 -14.83 -8.66 -9.08
C ARG A 349 -15.80 -9.39 -8.18
N VAL A 350 -16.87 -8.75 -7.73
CA VAL A 350 -17.93 -9.40 -6.93
C VAL A 350 -18.64 -10.49 -7.73
N ILE A 351 -18.98 -10.24 -9.00
CA ILE A 351 -19.61 -11.24 -9.89
C ILE A 351 -18.66 -12.42 -10.10
N LEU A 352 -17.39 -12.16 -10.43
CA LEU A 352 -16.36 -13.19 -10.60
C LEU A 352 -16.20 -14.02 -9.31
N GLY A 353 -16.13 -13.36 -8.17
CA GLY A 353 -16.00 -14.02 -6.86
C GLY A 353 -17.19 -14.91 -6.54
N THR A 354 -18.40 -14.44 -6.81
CA THR A 354 -19.63 -15.22 -6.64
C THR A 354 -19.62 -16.47 -7.54
N TYR A 355 -19.17 -16.30 -8.79
CA TYR A 355 -19.05 -17.41 -9.73
C TYR A 355 -18.07 -18.49 -9.25
N VAL A 356 -16.85 -18.11 -8.85
CA VAL A 356 -15.82 -19.07 -8.42
C VAL A 356 -16.13 -19.75 -7.09
N LEU A 357 -17.03 -19.18 -6.27
CA LEU A 357 -17.52 -19.79 -5.03
C LEU A 357 -18.80 -20.62 -5.21
N SER A 358 -19.43 -20.59 -6.40
CA SER A 358 -20.67 -21.29 -6.62
C SER A 358 -20.47 -22.81 -6.69
N SER A 359 -21.56 -23.55 -6.44
CA SER A 359 -21.57 -25.02 -6.48
C SER A 359 -21.08 -25.53 -7.85
N GLY A 360 -20.16 -26.50 -7.82
CA GLY A 360 -19.51 -27.07 -9.02
C GLY A 360 -18.25 -26.33 -9.49
N PHE A 361 -18.02 -25.07 -9.08
CA PHE A 361 -16.83 -24.29 -9.45
C PHE A 361 -15.84 -24.09 -8.32
N TYR A 362 -16.26 -24.24 -7.07
CA TYR A 362 -15.43 -24.05 -5.89
C TYR A 362 -14.14 -24.90 -5.95
N ASP A 363 -14.25 -26.19 -6.18
CA ASP A 363 -13.08 -27.08 -6.22
C ASP A 363 -12.22 -26.85 -7.46
N ALA A 364 -12.86 -26.55 -8.60
CA ALA A 364 -12.17 -26.31 -9.87
C ALA A 364 -11.35 -25.03 -9.86
N TYR A 365 -11.81 -23.98 -9.18
CA TYR A 365 -11.17 -22.67 -9.17
C TYR A 365 -10.60 -22.31 -7.80
N TYR A 366 -11.43 -22.09 -6.77
CA TYR A 366 -10.97 -21.55 -5.49
C TYR A 366 -10.03 -22.51 -4.77
N ALA A 367 -10.41 -23.77 -4.60
CA ALA A 367 -9.56 -24.76 -3.94
C ALA A 367 -8.26 -25.01 -4.73
N ARG A 368 -8.30 -24.94 -6.07
CA ARG A 368 -7.11 -25.03 -6.92
C ARG A 368 -6.19 -23.81 -6.73
N ALA A 369 -6.74 -22.60 -6.70
CA ALA A 369 -5.97 -21.38 -6.47
C ALA A 369 -5.30 -21.38 -5.09
N GLN A 370 -5.97 -21.89 -4.03
CA GLN A 370 -5.37 -22.06 -2.72
C GLN A 370 -4.20 -23.07 -2.73
N ARG A 371 -4.28 -24.13 -3.52
CA ARG A 371 -3.15 -25.06 -3.70
C ARG A 371 -1.97 -24.40 -4.43
N VAL A 372 -2.24 -23.61 -5.46
CA VAL A 372 -1.18 -22.81 -6.13
C VAL A 372 -0.56 -21.80 -5.16
N ARG A 373 -1.36 -21.11 -4.35
CA ARG A 373 -0.85 -20.23 -3.29
C ARG A 373 0.14 -20.94 -2.37
N ALA A 374 -0.14 -22.17 -1.97
CA ALA A 374 0.76 -22.96 -1.14
C ALA A 374 2.07 -23.32 -1.87
N LEU A 375 2.02 -23.57 -3.19
CA LEU A 375 3.22 -23.80 -4.00
C LEU A 375 4.06 -22.52 -4.14
N VAL A 376 3.44 -21.38 -4.38
CA VAL A 376 4.14 -20.08 -4.41
C VAL A 376 4.83 -19.80 -3.07
N ALA A 377 4.15 -20.04 -1.94
CA ALA A 377 4.76 -19.88 -0.62
C ALA A 377 5.97 -20.83 -0.41
N ARG A 378 5.89 -22.04 -0.97
CA ARG A 378 7.00 -23.01 -0.93
C ARG A 378 8.19 -22.55 -1.78
N ASP A 379 7.96 -22.01 -2.97
CA ASP A 379 9.04 -21.46 -3.81
C ASP A 379 9.88 -20.44 -3.03
N PHE A 380 9.21 -19.53 -2.31
CA PHE A 380 9.90 -18.54 -1.47
C PHE A 380 10.62 -19.19 -0.29
N ALA A 381 10.03 -20.18 0.37
CA ALA A 381 10.68 -20.88 1.48
C ALA A 381 11.95 -21.61 1.02
N ASP A 382 11.90 -22.26 -0.15
CA ASP A 382 13.04 -22.94 -0.76
C ASP A 382 14.13 -21.94 -1.21
N ALA A 383 13.73 -20.78 -1.75
CA ALA A 383 14.63 -19.70 -2.11
C ALA A 383 15.33 -19.10 -0.88
N PHE A 384 14.60 -18.80 0.19
CA PHE A 384 15.14 -18.26 1.44
C PHE A 384 15.99 -19.28 2.24
N GLY A 385 15.98 -20.56 1.86
CA GLY A 385 16.98 -21.53 2.32
C GLY A 385 18.38 -21.28 1.77
N LYS A 386 18.50 -20.49 0.68
CA LYS A 386 19.77 -20.19 -0.01
C LYS A 386 20.18 -18.73 0.16
N VAL A 387 19.22 -17.81 0.09
CA VAL A 387 19.46 -16.36 0.13
C VAL A 387 18.73 -15.71 1.31
N ASP A 388 19.19 -14.53 1.71
CA ASP A 388 18.63 -13.78 2.83
C ASP A 388 17.52 -12.83 2.37
N PHE A 389 17.64 -12.32 1.14
CA PHE A 389 16.72 -11.38 0.53
C PHE A 389 16.47 -11.75 -0.93
N ILE A 390 15.36 -11.27 -1.49
CA ILE A 390 15.06 -11.40 -2.92
C ILE A 390 14.88 -9.99 -3.49
N LEU A 391 15.59 -9.69 -4.58
CA LEU A 391 15.50 -8.45 -5.34
C LEU A 391 14.73 -8.71 -6.63
N GLY A 392 13.89 -7.76 -7.04
CA GLY A 392 13.24 -7.76 -8.34
C GLY A 392 12.66 -6.40 -8.70
N PRO A 393 12.11 -6.24 -9.90
CA PRO A 393 11.35 -5.06 -10.25
C PRO A 393 10.09 -4.98 -9.36
N THR A 394 9.62 -3.77 -9.06
CA THR A 394 8.33 -3.60 -8.39
C THR A 394 7.18 -3.74 -9.39
N VAL A 395 7.36 -3.20 -10.59
CA VAL A 395 6.38 -3.14 -11.69
C VAL A 395 7.08 -3.42 -13.01
N PRO A 396 6.36 -3.92 -14.05
CA PRO A 396 6.98 -4.21 -15.36
C PRO A 396 7.25 -2.97 -16.21
N THR A 397 6.54 -1.86 -15.97
CA THR A 397 6.64 -0.61 -16.76
C THR A 397 6.62 0.61 -15.85
N PRO A 398 7.19 1.74 -16.26
CA PRO A 398 6.89 3.04 -15.64
C PRO A 398 5.38 3.35 -15.68
N ALA A 399 4.94 4.36 -14.95
CA ALA A 399 3.54 4.75 -14.87
C ALA A 399 2.91 4.97 -16.27
N PRO A 400 1.85 4.23 -16.66
CA PRO A 400 1.13 4.47 -17.91
C PRO A 400 0.33 5.78 -17.86
N LYS A 401 -0.21 6.20 -18.99
CA LYS A 401 -1.11 7.35 -19.05
C LYS A 401 -2.44 7.04 -18.36
N LEU A 402 -3.11 8.08 -17.87
CA LEU A 402 -4.47 7.96 -17.35
C LEU A 402 -5.43 7.51 -18.47
N PHE A 403 -6.27 6.54 -18.17
CA PHE A 403 -7.27 5.98 -19.08
C PHE A 403 -6.67 5.54 -20.43
N ASP A 404 -5.47 4.96 -20.38
CA ASP A 404 -4.74 4.51 -21.57
C ASP A 404 -5.55 3.47 -22.34
N ALA A 405 -6.12 3.89 -23.49
CA ALA A 405 -6.96 3.06 -24.33
C ALA A 405 -6.19 1.91 -25.03
N ASP A 406 -4.87 2.00 -25.09
CA ASP A 406 -4.02 0.97 -25.70
C ASP A 406 -3.73 -0.19 -24.73
N LEU A 407 -4.02 -0.02 -23.43
CA LEU A 407 -3.87 -1.07 -22.43
C LEU A 407 -5.09 -2.01 -22.44
N THR A 408 -4.83 -3.28 -22.67
CA THR A 408 -5.84 -4.32 -22.48
C THR A 408 -6.10 -4.58 -20.99
N PRO A 409 -7.30 -5.08 -20.59
CA PRO A 409 -7.55 -5.47 -19.21
C PRO A 409 -6.54 -6.47 -18.65
N LEU A 410 -6.01 -7.36 -19.48
CA LEU A 410 -4.99 -8.32 -19.09
C LEU A 410 -3.66 -7.60 -18.73
N GLN A 411 -3.23 -6.62 -19.52
CA GLN A 411 -2.02 -5.85 -19.23
C GLN A 411 -2.15 -5.05 -17.94
N THR A 412 -3.35 -4.50 -17.66
CA THR A 412 -3.62 -3.82 -16.39
C THR A 412 -3.48 -4.78 -15.20
N TYR A 413 -3.97 -6.02 -15.33
CA TYR A 413 -3.82 -7.04 -14.29
C TYR A 413 -2.39 -7.56 -14.14
N LEU A 414 -1.60 -7.57 -15.21
CA LEU A 414 -0.19 -7.95 -15.18
C LEU A 414 0.72 -6.87 -14.55
N ALA A 415 0.24 -5.64 -14.35
CA ALA A 415 1.00 -4.59 -13.68
C ALA A 415 1.47 -5.00 -12.26
N ASP A 416 0.73 -5.90 -11.59
CA ASP A 416 1.03 -6.36 -10.23
C ASP A 416 1.77 -7.72 -10.18
N ILE A 417 2.27 -8.21 -11.33
CA ILE A 417 2.85 -9.56 -11.46
C ILE A 417 4.00 -9.82 -10.48
N TYR A 418 4.79 -8.80 -10.16
CA TYR A 418 5.94 -8.90 -9.26
C TYR A 418 5.59 -8.67 -7.79
N THR A 419 4.50 -7.97 -7.50
CA THR A 419 4.10 -7.65 -6.13
C THR A 419 3.18 -8.69 -5.51
N ILE A 420 2.28 -9.27 -6.30
CA ILE A 420 1.32 -10.31 -5.88
C ILE A 420 1.97 -11.53 -5.19
N PRO A 421 3.11 -12.08 -5.67
CA PRO A 421 3.72 -13.25 -5.06
C PRO A 421 3.99 -13.10 -3.56
N ALA A 422 4.49 -11.93 -3.14
CA ALA A 422 4.74 -11.61 -1.75
C ALA A 422 3.45 -11.55 -0.89
N ASN A 423 2.31 -11.14 -1.48
CA ASN A 423 1.02 -11.18 -0.79
C ASN A 423 0.50 -12.60 -0.61
N LEU A 424 0.55 -13.42 -1.66
CA LEU A 424 0.14 -14.83 -1.60
C LEU A 424 0.95 -15.61 -0.56
N ALA A 425 2.25 -15.32 -0.46
CA ALA A 425 3.15 -15.94 0.52
C ALA A 425 3.13 -15.25 1.90
N GLY A 426 2.49 -14.08 2.05
CA GLY A 426 2.42 -13.34 3.32
C GLY A 426 3.73 -12.64 3.73
N LEU A 427 4.70 -12.50 2.82
CA LEU A 427 6.05 -11.98 3.08
C LEU A 427 6.08 -10.45 3.23
N PRO A 428 7.04 -9.89 4.00
CA PRO A 428 7.33 -8.47 3.98
C PRO A 428 8.03 -8.09 2.68
N GLY A 429 7.74 -6.88 2.18
CA GLY A 429 8.36 -6.35 0.97
C GLY A 429 8.37 -4.83 0.97
N ILE A 430 9.44 -4.26 0.43
CA ILE A 430 9.63 -2.82 0.33
C ILE A 430 9.97 -2.43 -1.11
N SER A 431 9.33 -1.39 -1.62
CA SER A 431 9.72 -0.73 -2.87
C SER A 431 10.61 0.46 -2.56
N VAL A 432 11.76 0.52 -3.21
CA VAL A 432 12.75 1.61 -3.08
C VAL A 432 12.92 2.28 -4.44
N PRO A 433 12.88 3.61 -4.54
CA PRO A 433 13.13 4.31 -5.80
C PRO A 433 14.51 3.98 -6.36
N CYS A 434 14.57 3.64 -7.65
CA CYS A 434 15.82 3.31 -8.35
C CYS A 434 15.77 3.81 -9.79
N MET A 435 15.46 5.08 -9.99
CA MET A 435 15.33 5.71 -11.31
C MET A 435 16.61 6.42 -11.72
N GLN A 436 16.77 6.64 -13.03
CA GLN A 436 17.75 7.56 -13.59
C GLN A 436 17.19 8.99 -13.56
N GLU A 437 18.08 9.96 -13.44
CA GLU A 437 17.71 11.38 -13.49
C GLU A 437 17.08 11.73 -14.86
N GLY A 438 15.97 12.46 -14.83
CA GLY A 438 15.20 12.84 -16.03
C GLY A 438 14.27 11.76 -16.58
N CYS A 439 14.22 10.56 -15.98
CA CYS A 439 13.29 9.50 -16.34
C CYS A 439 12.04 9.51 -15.44
N LEU A 440 10.97 8.85 -15.91
CA LEU A 440 9.81 8.57 -15.07
C LEU A 440 10.22 7.72 -13.85
N PRO A 441 9.58 7.93 -12.70
CA PRO A 441 9.88 7.15 -11.51
C PRO A 441 9.73 5.64 -11.76
N THR A 442 10.71 4.89 -11.24
CA THR A 442 10.72 3.44 -11.19
C THR A 442 11.31 3.00 -9.85
N GLY A 443 10.86 1.86 -9.35
CA GLY A 443 11.36 1.28 -8.10
C GLY A 443 11.73 -0.19 -8.29
N VAL A 444 12.63 -0.64 -7.43
CA VAL A 444 12.91 -2.06 -7.22
C VAL A 444 12.31 -2.49 -5.90
N GLN A 445 11.90 -3.75 -5.81
CA GLN A 445 11.45 -4.30 -4.54
C GLN A 445 12.47 -5.26 -3.94
N LEU A 446 12.58 -5.21 -2.62
CA LEU A 446 13.26 -6.18 -1.81
C LEU A 446 12.23 -6.95 -0.98
N LEU A 447 12.38 -8.27 -0.91
CA LEU A 447 11.58 -9.17 -0.08
C LEU A 447 12.46 -9.87 0.94
N ALA A 448 11.92 -10.21 2.10
CA ALA A 448 12.61 -10.98 3.14
C ALA A 448 11.73 -12.11 3.68
N PRO A 449 12.28 -13.07 4.42
CA PRO A 449 11.48 -14.03 5.17
C PRO A 449 10.52 -13.38 6.15
N HIS A 450 9.47 -14.10 6.55
CA HIS A 450 8.50 -13.61 7.53
C HIS A 450 9.19 -13.06 8.79
N PHE A 451 8.72 -11.91 9.25
CA PHE A 451 9.20 -11.25 10.47
C PHE A 451 10.68 -10.81 10.44
N LYS A 452 11.23 -10.60 9.23
CA LYS A 452 12.59 -10.05 9.03
C LYS A 452 12.57 -8.61 8.53
N GLU A 453 11.57 -7.83 8.96
CA GLU A 453 11.40 -6.43 8.55
C GLU A 453 12.63 -5.59 8.91
N THR A 454 13.22 -5.78 10.09
CA THR A 454 14.38 -4.99 10.54
C THR A 454 15.59 -5.18 9.62
N ALA A 455 15.87 -6.44 9.23
CA ALA A 455 16.94 -6.75 8.28
C ALA A 455 16.61 -6.25 6.86
N LEU A 456 15.35 -6.39 6.43
CA LEU A 456 14.88 -5.89 5.13
C LEU A 456 15.06 -4.37 5.02
N LEU A 457 14.67 -3.63 6.05
CA LEU A 457 14.84 -2.18 6.13
C LEU A 457 16.31 -1.77 6.13
N SER A 458 17.20 -2.54 6.76
CA SER A 458 18.64 -2.28 6.75
C SER A 458 19.21 -2.35 5.33
N VAL A 459 18.90 -3.40 4.57
CA VAL A 459 19.36 -3.55 3.17
C VAL A 459 18.72 -2.49 2.26
N ALA A 460 17.44 -2.23 2.44
CA ALA A 460 16.74 -1.18 1.68
C ALA A 460 17.32 0.21 1.95
N HIS A 461 17.65 0.52 3.20
CA HIS A 461 18.29 1.78 3.58
C HIS A 461 19.69 1.91 2.99
N ALA A 462 20.50 0.85 3.04
CA ALA A 462 21.84 0.85 2.43
C ALA A 462 21.76 1.09 0.91
N LEU A 463 20.82 0.44 0.22
CA LEU A 463 20.55 0.67 -1.20
C LEU A 463 20.12 2.12 -1.45
N GLU A 464 19.15 2.63 -0.69
CA GLU A 464 18.65 4.00 -0.83
C GLU A 464 19.75 5.03 -0.66
N GLN A 465 20.59 4.91 0.37
CA GLN A 465 21.67 5.86 0.64
C GLN A 465 22.73 5.86 -0.47
N ALA A 466 23.04 4.70 -1.05
CA ALA A 466 24.03 4.60 -2.13
C ALA A 466 23.48 5.03 -3.51
N LEU A 467 22.15 5.12 -3.67
CA LEU A 467 21.51 5.61 -4.91
C LEU A 467 21.31 7.13 -4.93
N ARG A 468 21.40 7.80 -3.78
CA ARG A 468 21.35 9.26 -3.63
C ARG A 468 22.65 9.93 -4.04
#